data_28add27e635ca9d5bf10483197e1fac1
#
_entry.id   28add27e635ca9d5bf10483197e1fac1
#
_cell.length_a   1.000
_cell.length_b   1.000
_cell.length_c   1.000
_cell.angle_alpha   90.00
_cell.angle_beta   90.00
_cell.angle_gamma   90.00
#
_symmetry.space_group_name_H-M   'P 1'
#
loop_
_entity.id
_entity.type
_entity.pdbx_description
1 polymer ?
#
loop_
_entity_poly.entity_id
_entity_poly.type
_entity_poly.pdbx_seq_one_letter_code
_entity_poly.pdbx_strand_id
1 'polypeptide(L)'
;MKTAARNTEVLQMLKLHIGMGLEGERSEDNSIDLQVQIAEIDAEFRKMLDRVSTETVDAFDEETATRLMNEKSRLQQQLGSIADAEQRRENAKSRLDDIYMILDGIKNHPMEYDDQIVRQLLECVVVDSKEQITIIFKGGLKSVQPLTE
;
A
#
# COMPACT_ATOMS: atom_id res chain seq x y z
N MET A 1 4.61 39.04 3.84
CA MET A 1 3.71 38.42 2.84
C MET A 1 4.38 37.34 1.94
N LYS A 2 5.68 37.35 1.71
CA LYS A 2 6.36 36.32 0.85
C LYS A 2 6.52 34.92 1.51
N THR A 3 6.47 34.82 2.83
CA THR A 3 6.70 33.56 3.54
C THR A 3 5.46 32.63 3.54
N ALA A 4 4.26 33.22 3.59
CA ALA A 4 3.01 32.44 3.60
C ALA A 4 2.71 31.79 2.23
N ALA A 5 3.00 32.48 1.12
CA ALA A 5 2.86 31.93 -0.23
C ALA A 5 3.80 30.75 -0.48
N ARG A 6 5.03 30.82 0.03
CA ARG A 6 6.05 29.78 -0.09
C ARG A 6 5.65 28.50 0.68
N ASN A 7 5.04 28.65 1.85
CA ASN A 7 4.53 27.53 2.63
C ASN A 7 3.36 26.81 1.93
N THR A 8 2.51 27.55 1.24
CA THR A 8 1.38 27.00 0.48
C THR A 8 1.87 26.21 -0.74
N GLU A 9 2.87 26.71 -1.46
CA GLU A 9 3.50 26.00 -2.59
C GLU A 9 4.20 24.72 -2.14
N VAL A 10 4.94 24.75 -1.05
CA VAL A 10 5.61 23.57 -0.49
C VAL A 10 4.59 22.52 -0.05
N LEU A 11 3.50 22.92 0.58
CA LEU A 11 2.42 22.01 0.98
C LEU A 11 1.68 21.42 -0.22
N GLN A 12 1.46 22.19 -1.29
CA GLN A 12 0.86 21.67 -2.52
C GLN A 12 1.81 20.69 -3.23
N MET A 13 3.10 20.99 -3.33
CA MET A 13 4.08 20.06 -3.88
C MET A 13 4.19 18.77 -3.06
N LEU A 14 4.13 18.88 -1.74
CA LEU A 14 4.12 17.74 -0.83
C LEU A 14 2.91 16.84 -1.10
N LYS A 15 1.71 17.41 -1.15
CA LYS A 15 0.46 16.72 -1.47
C LYS A 15 0.52 16.01 -2.83
N LEU A 16 1.07 16.68 -3.83
CA LEU A 16 1.22 16.14 -5.18
C LEU A 16 2.17 14.93 -5.22
N HIS A 17 3.36 15.05 -4.61
CA HIS A 17 4.34 13.96 -4.56
C HIS A 17 3.86 12.74 -3.78
N ILE A 18 3.13 12.96 -2.71
CA ILE A 18 2.56 11.89 -1.90
C ILE A 18 1.44 11.19 -2.69
N GLY A 19 0.57 11.95 -3.38
CA GLY A 19 -0.48 11.40 -4.24
C GLY A 19 0.09 10.53 -5.36
N MET A 20 1.13 11.00 -6.05
CA MET A 20 1.82 10.24 -7.12
C MET A 20 2.47 8.94 -6.64
N GLY A 21 2.95 8.88 -5.40
CA GLY A 21 3.55 7.67 -4.82
C GLY A 21 2.54 6.58 -4.49
N LEU A 22 1.24 6.90 -4.40
CA LEU A 22 0.16 5.98 -4.07
C LEU A 22 -0.62 5.48 -5.29
N GLU A 23 -0.52 6.15 -6.45
CA GLU A 23 -1.10 5.71 -7.72
C GLU A 23 -0.25 4.62 -8.39
N GLY A 24 0.12 3.58 -7.65
CA GLY A 24 0.65 2.35 -8.24
C GLY A 24 -0.49 1.56 -8.91
N GLU A 25 -0.16 0.93 -10.05
CA GLU A 25 -1.04 0.17 -10.93
C GLU A 25 -2.21 -0.54 -10.23
N ARG A 26 -3.40 -0.43 -10.83
CA ARG A 26 -4.64 -1.06 -10.39
C ARG A 26 -4.47 -2.58 -10.31
N SER A 27 -4.37 -3.10 -9.10
CA SER A 27 -4.33 -4.54 -8.84
C SER A 27 -5.73 -5.20 -8.88
N GLU A 28 -6.79 -4.41 -9.03
CA GLU A 28 -8.18 -4.90 -9.03
C GLU A 28 -8.45 -5.88 -10.18
N ASP A 29 -8.01 -5.57 -11.40
CA ASP A 29 -8.21 -6.43 -12.56
C ASP A 29 -7.54 -7.81 -12.37
N ASN A 30 -6.33 -7.84 -11.82
CA ASN A 30 -5.60 -9.08 -11.55
C ASN A 30 -6.27 -9.94 -10.47
N SER A 31 -6.93 -9.35 -9.50
CA SER A 31 -7.64 -10.06 -8.42
C SER A 31 -8.86 -10.82 -8.95
N ILE A 32 -9.63 -10.19 -9.86
CA ILE A 32 -10.81 -10.81 -10.49
C ILE A 32 -10.38 -12.00 -11.36
N ASP A 33 -9.35 -11.81 -12.18
CA ASP A 33 -8.82 -12.89 -13.04
C ASP A 33 -8.34 -14.10 -12.24
N LEU A 34 -7.67 -13.88 -11.11
CA LEU A 34 -7.24 -14.96 -10.23
C LEU A 34 -8.44 -15.70 -9.60
N GLN A 35 -9.50 -14.99 -9.21
CA GLN A 35 -10.72 -15.59 -8.68
C GLN A 35 -11.44 -16.45 -9.73
N VAL A 36 -11.48 -16.00 -10.99
CA VAL A 36 -12.04 -16.77 -12.10
C VAL A 36 -11.23 -18.05 -12.32
N GLN A 37 -9.92 -17.97 -12.36
CA GLN A 37 -9.04 -19.14 -12.54
C GLN A 37 -9.22 -20.15 -11.39
N ILE A 38 -9.36 -19.70 -10.15
CA ILE A 38 -9.64 -20.57 -8.98
C ILE A 38 -10.99 -21.27 -9.16
N ALA A 39 -12.02 -20.54 -9.61
CA ALA A 39 -13.34 -21.12 -9.85
C ALA A 39 -13.35 -22.16 -10.98
N GLU A 40 -12.56 -21.95 -12.02
CA GLU A 40 -12.37 -22.91 -13.12
C GLU A 40 -11.70 -24.21 -12.60
N ILE A 41 -10.65 -24.10 -11.80
CA ILE A 41 -10.01 -25.25 -11.16
C ILE A 41 -10.97 -26.02 -10.28
N ASP A 42 -11.80 -25.34 -9.48
CA ASP A 42 -12.83 -25.97 -8.65
C ASP A 42 -13.89 -26.69 -9.50
N ALA A 43 -14.26 -26.14 -10.64
CA ALA A 43 -15.18 -26.79 -11.58
C ALA A 43 -14.58 -28.04 -12.21
N GLU A 44 -13.30 -28.01 -12.59
CA GLU A 44 -12.58 -29.17 -13.12
C GLU A 44 -12.46 -30.29 -12.06
N PHE A 45 -12.13 -29.92 -10.83
CA PHE A 45 -12.04 -30.86 -9.74
C PHE A 45 -13.38 -31.53 -9.43
N ARG A 46 -14.49 -30.79 -9.45
CA ARG A 46 -15.84 -31.34 -9.30
C ARG A 46 -16.18 -32.31 -10.42
N LYS A 47 -15.91 -31.98 -11.67
CA LYS A 47 -16.12 -32.88 -12.82
C LYS A 47 -15.35 -34.18 -12.67
N MET A 48 -14.14 -34.12 -12.14
CA MET A 48 -13.33 -35.30 -11.88
C MET A 48 -13.96 -36.18 -10.78
N LEU A 49 -14.44 -35.58 -9.69
CA LEU A 49 -15.14 -36.29 -8.62
C LEU A 49 -16.46 -36.92 -9.09
N ASP A 50 -17.21 -36.22 -9.94
CA ASP A 50 -18.46 -36.75 -10.51
C ASP A 50 -18.21 -37.97 -11.39
N ARG A 51 -17.11 -38.02 -12.16
CA ARG A 51 -16.70 -39.19 -12.93
C ARG A 51 -16.37 -40.38 -12.04
N VAL A 52 -15.68 -40.16 -10.93
CA VAL A 52 -15.36 -41.23 -9.98
C VAL A 52 -16.63 -41.80 -9.31
N SER A 53 -17.64 -40.97 -9.10
CA SER A 53 -18.91 -41.46 -8.51
C SER A 53 -19.78 -42.24 -9.48
N THR A 54 -19.60 -42.05 -10.81
CA THR A 54 -20.41 -42.74 -11.86
C THR A 54 -19.65 -43.89 -12.52
N GLU A 55 -18.32 -43.90 -12.48
CA GLU A 55 -17.45 -44.93 -13.04
C GLU A 55 -16.68 -45.63 -11.91
N THR A 56 -15.87 -46.63 -12.23
CA THR A 56 -15.08 -47.38 -11.23
C THR A 56 -13.99 -46.47 -10.61
N VAL A 57 -13.58 -46.81 -9.36
CA VAL A 57 -12.58 -46.07 -8.58
C VAL A 57 -11.23 -45.86 -9.31
N ASP A 58 -10.95 -46.71 -10.30
CA ASP A 58 -9.74 -46.58 -11.18
C ASP A 58 -9.79 -45.35 -12.10
N ALA A 59 -10.91 -44.62 -12.17
CA ALA A 59 -11.03 -43.38 -12.94
C ALA A 59 -10.47 -42.14 -12.22
N PHE A 60 -10.02 -42.29 -10.96
CA PHE A 60 -9.43 -41.18 -10.21
C PHE A 60 -7.98 -40.95 -10.62
N ASP A 61 -7.74 -39.87 -11.31
CA ASP A 61 -6.40 -39.43 -11.70
C ASP A 61 -5.76 -38.59 -10.56
N GLU A 62 -5.03 -39.28 -9.68
CA GLU A 62 -4.35 -38.66 -8.53
C GLU A 62 -3.32 -37.60 -8.96
N GLU A 63 -2.64 -37.80 -10.09
CA GLU A 63 -1.66 -36.85 -10.61
C GLU A 63 -2.32 -35.56 -11.04
N THR A 64 -3.43 -35.64 -11.79
CA THR A 64 -4.21 -34.48 -12.18
C THR A 64 -4.83 -33.77 -10.98
N ALA A 65 -5.36 -34.51 -9.99
CA ALA A 65 -5.89 -33.95 -8.76
C ALA A 65 -4.83 -33.17 -7.99
N THR A 66 -3.65 -33.73 -7.82
CA THR A 66 -2.53 -33.08 -7.12
C THR A 66 -2.07 -31.82 -7.86
N ARG A 67 -2.02 -31.86 -9.19
CA ARG A 67 -1.66 -30.68 -9.99
C ARG A 67 -2.68 -29.55 -9.83
N LEU A 68 -3.97 -29.86 -9.90
CA LEU A 68 -5.05 -28.87 -9.72
C LEU A 68 -5.02 -28.25 -8.32
N MET A 69 -4.79 -29.06 -7.28
CA MET A 69 -4.67 -28.57 -5.91
C MET A 69 -3.47 -27.65 -5.72
N ASN A 70 -2.31 -28.01 -6.27
CA ASN A 70 -1.12 -27.18 -6.21
C ASN A 70 -1.31 -25.85 -6.94
N GLU A 71 -1.91 -25.88 -8.13
CA GLU A 71 -2.21 -24.66 -8.90
C GLU A 71 -3.20 -23.76 -8.16
N LYS A 72 -4.27 -24.33 -7.60
CA LYS A 72 -5.21 -23.59 -6.76
C LYS A 72 -4.52 -22.93 -5.56
N SER A 73 -3.67 -23.65 -4.86
CA SER A 73 -2.91 -23.14 -3.73
C SER A 73 -2.01 -21.97 -4.13
N ARG A 74 -1.35 -22.07 -5.27
CA ARG A 74 -0.51 -21.00 -5.84
C ARG A 74 -1.32 -19.74 -6.13
N LEU A 75 -2.47 -19.88 -6.79
CA LEU A 75 -3.36 -18.76 -7.11
C LEU A 75 -3.94 -18.11 -5.86
N GLN A 76 -4.32 -18.91 -4.85
CA GLN A 76 -4.80 -18.40 -3.56
C GLN A 76 -3.70 -17.61 -2.82
N GLN A 77 -2.46 -18.04 -2.87
CA GLN A 77 -1.35 -17.32 -2.29
C GLN A 77 -1.09 -15.99 -3.00
N GLN A 78 -1.19 -15.95 -4.34
CA GLN A 78 -1.09 -14.72 -5.11
C GLN A 78 -2.23 -13.75 -4.76
N LEU A 79 -3.46 -14.23 -4.66
CA LEU A 79 -4.62 -13.44 -4.26
C LEU A 79 -4.43 -12.86 -2.85
N GLY A 80 -3.93 -13.65 -1.90
CA GLY A 80 -3.60 -13.20 -0.55
C GLY A 80 -2.55 -12.09 -0.55
N SER A 81 -1.50 -12.20 -1.37
CA SER A 81 -0.45 -11.18 -1.45
C SER A 81 -0.97 -9.85 -2.03
N ILE A 82 -1.92 -9.91 -2.98
CA ILE A 82 -2.59 -8.72 -3.52
C ILE A 82 -3.44 -8.05 -2.44
N ALA A 83 -4.25 -8.82 -1.70
CA ALA A 83 -5.08 -8.31 -0.62
C ALA A 83 -4.24 -7.65 0.49
N ASP A 84 -3.11 -8.25 0.86
CA ASP A 84 -2.18 -7.68 1.84
C ASP A 84 -1.51 -6.38 1.34
N ALA A 85 -1.22 -6.30 0.05
CA ALA A 85 -0.68 -5.09 -0.57
C ALA A 85 -1.72 -3.96 -0.58
N GLU A 86 -2.97 -4.30 -0.89
CA GLU A 86 -4.10 -3.36 -0.89
C GLU A 86 -4.38 -2.81 0.52
N GLN A 87 -4.41 -3.70 1.52
CA GLN A 87 -4.56 -3.29 2.93
C GLN A 87 -3.44 -2.35 3.39
N ARG A 88 -2.21 -2.60 2.96
CA ARG A 88 -1.08 -1.70 3.26
C ARG A 88 -1.23 -0.34 2.59
N ARG A 89 -1.73 -0.29 1.35
CA ARG A 89 -2.01 0.96 0.62
C ARG A 89 -3.12 1.76 1.31
N GLU A 90 -4.22 1.10 1.70
CA GLU A 90 -5.33 1.76 2.39
C GLU A 90 -4.89 2.33 3.75
N ASN A 91 -4.09 1.57 4.51
CA ASN A 91 -3.51 2.05 5.76
C ASN A 91 -2.57 3.25 5.56
N ALA A 92 -1.77 3.23 4.49
CA ALA A 92 -0.90 4.35 4.13
C ALA A 92 -1.71 5.59 3.74
N LYS A 93 -2.78 5.42 2.97
CA LYS A 93 -3.70 6.49 2.58
C LYS A 93 -4.38 7.12 3.80
N SER A 94 -4.90 6.30 4.70
CA SER A 94 -5.52 6.78 5.95
C SER A 94 -4.54 7.62 6.78
N ARG A 95 -3.29 7.18 6.92
CA ARG A 95 -2.25 7.95 7.62
C ARG A 95 -1.93 9.28 6.94
N LEU A 96 -2.02 9.32 5.62
CA LEU A 96 -1.82 10.56 4.87
C LEU A 96 -2.97 11.54 5.06
N ASP A 97 -4.20 11.05 5.07
CA ASP A 97 -5.37 11.88 5.36
C ASP A 97 -5.27 12.50 6.76
N ASP A 98 -4.80 11.75 7.74
CA ASP A 98 -4.52 12.27 9.09
C ASP A 98 -3.44 13.37 9.07
N ILE A 99 -2.36 13.16 8.32
CA ILE A 99 -1.31 14.18 8.14
C ILE A 99 -1.86 15.42 7.46
N TYR A 100 -2.70 15.26 6.43
CA TYR A 100 -3.32 16.40 5.75
C TYR A 100 -4.27 17.19 6.66
N MET A 101 -5.04 16.52 7.51
CA MET A 101 -5.90 17.19 8.50
C MET A 101 -5.06 18.01 9.49
N ILE A 102 -3.93 17.49 9.95
CA ILE A 102 -3.02 18.22 10.84
C ILE A 102 -2.42 19.43 10.12
N LEU A 103 -1.96 19.26 8.87
CA LEU A 103 -1.37 20.35 8.08
C LEU A 103 -2.38 21.45 7.73
N ASP A 104 -3.63 21.10 7.47
CA ASP A 104 -4.69 22.09 7.23
C ASP A 104 -5.09 22.84 8.52
N GLY A 105 -4.99 22.17 9.68
CA GLY A 105 -5.14 22.82 11.00
C GLY A 105 -4.05 23.87 11.28
N ILE A 106 -2.81 23.62 10.86
CA ILE A 106 -1.69 24.57 11.04
C ILE A 106 -1.84 25.84 10.22
N LYS A 107 -2.51 25.80 9.05
CA LYS A 107 -2.74 26.98 8.21
C LYS A 107 -3.52 28.10 8.93
N ASN A 108 -4.30 27.76 9.93
CA ASN A 108 -5.18 28.68 10.66
C ASN A 108 -4.57 29.21 11.96
N HIS A 109 -3.38 28.72 12.35
CA HIS A 109 -2.68 29.17 13.55
C HIS A 109 -1.42 29.97 13.20
N PRO A 110 -1.14 31.09 13.91
CA PRO A 110 0.15 31.76 13.80
C PRO A 110 1.25 30.75 14.21
N MET A 111 2.42 30.86 13.56
CA MET A 111 3.59 29.96 13.73
C MET A 111 4.11 30.00 15.17
N GLU A 112 3.39 29.40 16.12
CA GLU A 112 3.94 28.99 17.40
C GLU A 112 4.40 27.54 17.28
N TYR A 113 5.60 27.29 17.77
CA TYR A 113 6.17 25.96 17.87
C TYR A 113 5.26 25.11 18.77
N ASP A 114 4.62 24.09 18.18
CA ASP A 114 3.80 23.14 18.91
C ASP A 114 4.50 21.78 18.94
N ASP A 115 5.00 21.40 20.11
CA ASP A 115 5.71 20.14 20.34
C ASP A 115 4.84 18.93 20.01
N GLN A 116 3.53 19.00 20.22
CA GLN A 116 2.60 17.90 19.92
C GLN A 116 2.49 17.67 18.41
N ILE A 117 2.38 18.74 17.63
CA ILE A 117 2.32 18.67 16.15
C ILE A 117 3.64 18.10 15.60
N VAL A 118 4.76 18.58 16.11
CA VAL A 118 6.09 18.10 15.71
C VAL A 118 6.22 16.59 15.96
N ARG A 119 5.84 16.11 17.14
CA ARG A 119 5.89 14.67 17.50
C ARG A 119 4.92 13.82 16.68
N GLN A 120 3.82 14.38 16.22
CA GLN A 120 2.86 13.68 15.37
C GLN A 120 3.33 13.56 13.92
N LEU A 121 4.07 14.54 13.41
CA LEU A 121 4.52 14.61 12.02
C LEU A 121 5.91 14.01 11.81
N LEU A 122 6.83 14.18 12.75
CA LEU A 122 8.21 13.74 12.61
C LEU A 122 8.42 12.32 13.14
N GLU A 123 9.16 11.54 12.38
CA GLU A 123 9.69 10.27 12.83
C GLU A 123 11.06 10.47 13.47
N CYS A 124 11.97 11.08 12.73
CA CYS A 124 13.29 11.47 13.25
C CYS A 124 13.93 12.57 12.39
N VAL A 125 14.98 13.16 12.94
CA VAL A 125 15.87 14.08 12.22
C VAL A 125 17.26 13.47 12.25
N VAL A 126 17.85 13.29 11.07
CA VAL A 126 19.21 12.76 10.90
C VAL A 126 20.14 13.92 10.58
N VAL A 127 21.20 14.06 11.34
CA VAL A 127 22.26 15.04 11.06
C VAL A 127 23.28 14.38 10.13
N ASP A 128 23.22 14.72 8.86
CA ASP A 128 24.10 14.12 7.84
C ASP A 128 25.51 14.73 7.89
N SER A 129 25.59 16.02 8.16
CA SER A 129 26.85 16.77 8.30
C SER A 129 26.65 18.03 9.14
N LYS A 130 27.71 18.81 9.34
CA LYS A 130 27.61 20.11 10.02
C LYS A 130 26.77 21.14 9.23
N GLU A 131 26.50 20.87 7.95
CA GLU A 131 25.86 21.81 7.03
C GLU A 131 24.51 21.29 6.53
N GLN A 132 24.12 20.05 6.89
CA GLN A 132 22.93 19.42 6.33
C GLN A 132 22.24 18.48 7.31
N ILE A 133 20.92 18.58 7.36
CA ILE A 133 20.04 17.65 8.08
C ILE A 133 19.03 17.01 7.13
N THR A 134 18.66 15.76 7.42
CA THR A 134 17.53 15.08 6.78
C THR A 134 16.41 14.93 7.79
N ILE A 135 15.26 15.49 7.47
CA ILE A 135 14.04 15.39 8.26
C ILE A 135 13.23 14.22 7.70
N ILE A 136 12.92 13.23 8.53
CA ILE A 136 12.10 12.07 8.16
C ILE A 136 10.73 12.22 8.83
N PHE A 137 9.69 12.28 8.02
CA PHE A 137 8.31 12.37 8.47
C PHE A 137 7.71 10.98 8.65
N LYS A 138 6.74 10.86 9.55
CA LYS A 138 5.94 9.63 9.68
C LYS A 138 5.23 9.36 8.35
N GLY A 139 5.52 8.20 7.75
CA GLY A 139 5.09 7.87 6.40
C GLY A 139 6.24 7.74 5.39
N GLY A 140 7.50 7.98 5.84
CA GLY A 140 8.71 7.72 5.06
C GLY A 140 9.14 8.86 4.14
N LEU A 141 8.42 10.00 4.13
CA LEU A 141 8.85 11.18 3.38
C LEU A 141 10.12 11.77 3.98
N LYS A 142 11.09 12.09 3.15
CA LYS A 142 12.36 12.69 3.54
C LYS A 142 12.50 14.09 2.97
N SER A 143 12.92 15.04 3.78
CA SER A 143 13.27 16.40 3.37
C SER A 143 14.68 16.73 3.82
N VAL A 144 15.52 17.11 2.87
CA VAL A 144 16.91 17.53 3.12
C VAL A 144 16.95 19.04 3.27
N GLN A 145 17.49 19.53 4.38
CA GLN A 145 17.58 20.96 4.66
C GLN A 145 19.05 21.36 4.94
N PRO A 146 19.55 22.42 4.30
CA PRO A 146 20.84 22.98 4.67
C PRO A 146 20.73 23.69 6.02
N LEU A 147 21.71 23.46 6.89
CA LEU A 147 21.94 24.25 8.09
C LEU A 147 22.75 25.49 7.68
N THR A 148 22.06 26.57 7.33
CA THR A 148 22.69 27.88 7.17
C THR A 148 22.57 28.64 8.49
N GLU A 149 23.72 29.16 8.99
CA GLU A 149 23.75 30.16 10.06
C GLU A 149 23.04 31.46 9.67
#